data_4e77302b96bf625520a5a71af7155e97
#
_entry.id   4e77302b96bf625520a5a71af7155e97
#
_cell.length_a   1.000
_cell.length_b   1.000
_cell.length_c   1.000
_cell.angle_alpha   90.00
_cell.angle_beta   90.00
_cell.angle_gamma   90.00
#
_symmetry.space_group_name_H-M   'P 1'
#
loop_
_entity.id
_entity.type
_entity.pdbx_description
1 polymer ?
#
loop_
_entity_poly.entity_id
_entity_poly.type
_entity_poly.pdbx_seq_one_letter_code
_entity_poly.pdbx_strand_id
1 'polypeptide(L)'
;LYQKGVSLYLAPNTNDNPEWQDTIKHIAIEGHCYVFNVDQYFTKDMYPTDLVETGAVDKLNAATCRGGSCIIDPCGHYVTEPVWDKEAIIYADLDMNQVTLRHMEFDAAGHYSRPDILELIVHE
;
A
#
# COMPACT_ATOMS: atom_id res chain seq x y z
N LEU A 1 -13.67 3.17 4.61
CA LEU A 1 -13.09 3.90 3.47
C LEU A 1 -13.84 3.61 2.18
N TYR A 2 -14.09 2.35 1.82
CA TYR A 2 -14.74 1.98 0.54
C TYR A 2 -16.10 2.65 0.35
N GLN A 3 -16.93 2.77 1.40
CA GLN A 3 -18.20 3.50 1.35
C GLN A 3 -18.07 4.99 0.99
N LYS A 4 -16.86 5.57 1.15
CA LYS A 4 -16.56 6.94 0.77
C LYS A 4 -16.10 7.07 -0.69
N GLY A 5 -16.14 5.99 -1.48
CA GLY A 5 -15.81 5.97 -2.91
C GLY A 5 -14.31 6.15 -3.19
N VAL A 6 -13.47 5.51 -2.40
CA VAL A 6 -12.00 5.57 -2.58
C VAL A 6 -11.62 4.83 -3.87
N SER A 7 -11.13 5.56 -4.85
CA SER A 7 -10.58 5.02 -6.10
C SER A 7 -9.07 4.89 -6.09
N LEU A 8 -8.39 5.73 -5.30
CA LEU A 8 -6.94 5.72 -5.10
C LEU A 8 -6.67 5.56 -3.61
N TYR A 9 -6.13 4.43 -3.22
CA TYR A 9 -5.77 4.12 -1.83
C TYR A 9 -4.27 4.36 -1.63
N LEU A 10 -3.94 5.43 -0.93
CA LEU A 10 -2.55 5.76 -0.60
C LEU A 10 -2.17 5.06 0.70
N ALA A 11 -1.21 4.15 0.64
CA ALA A 11 -0.76 3.31 1.75
C ALA A 11 0.72 3.57 2.09
N PRO A 12 1.06 4.76 2.66
CA PRO A 12 2.41 4.97 3.15
C PRO A 12 2.64 4.12 4.40
N ASN A 13 3.76 3.39 4.43
CA ASN A 13 4.11 2.51 5.53
C ASN A 13 5.62 2.28 5.63
N THR A 14 6.03 1.46 6.59
CA THR A 14 7.44 1.07 6.79
C THR A 14 7.59 -0.45 6.86
N ASN A 15 6.66 -1.18 6.25
CA ASN A 15 6.64 -2.63 6.30
C ASN A 15 7.31 -3.21 5.06
N ASP A 16 8.59 -3.46 5.13
CA ASP A 16 9.40 -4.04 4.05
C ASP A 16 9.37 -5.57 4.01
N ASN A 17 8.41 -6.18 4.70
CA ASN A 17 8.20 -7.62 4.65
C ASN A 17 7.56 -7.99 3.31
N PRO A 18 8.14 -8.95 2.54
CA PRO A 18 7.57 -9.40 1.27
C PRO A 18 6.10 -9.85 1.37
N GLU A 19 5.68 -10.42 2.48
CA GLU A 19 4.30 -10.86 2.72
C GLU A 19 3.31 -9.69 2.80
N TRP A 20 3.78 -8.47 3.06
CA TRP A 20 2.96 -7.26 3.00
C TRP A 20 2.40 -7.02 1.60
N GLN A 21 3.10 -7.45 0.56
CA GLN A 21 2.64 -7.34 -0.82
C GLN A 21 1.31 -8.08 -1.05
N ASP A 22 1.09 -9.19 -0.36
CA ASP A 22 -0.18 -9.94 -0.45
C ASP A 22 -1.33 -9.16 0.22
N THR A 23 -1.06 -8.49 1.34
CA THR A 23 -2.04 -7.65 2.03
C THR A 23 -2.49 -6.47 1.15
N ILE A 24 -1.57 -5.76 0.52
CA ILE A 24 -1.93 -4.60 -0.32
C ILE A 24 -2.64 -5.01 -1.63
N LYS A 25 -2.33 -6.19 -2.18
CA LYS A 25 -3.10 -6.78 -3.28
C LYS A 25 -4.53 -7.12 -2.84
N HIS A 26 -4.68 -7.68 -1.65
CA HIS A 26 -6.01 -7.97 -1.11
C HIS A 26 -6.84 -6.70 -0.94
N ILE A 27 -6.26 -5.61 -0.42
CA ILE A 27 -6.92 -4.30 -0.32
C ILE A 27 -7.39 -3.81 -1.69
N ALA A 28 -6.56 -3.94 -2.73
CA ALA A 28 -6.91 -3.54 -4.08
C ALA A 28 -8.09 -4.35 -4.64
N ILE A 29 -8.07 -5.68 -4.45
CA ILE A 29 -9.12 -6.59 -4.90
C ILE A 29 -10.42 -6.35 -4.14
N GLU A 30 -10.37 -6.26 -2.80
CA GLU A 30 -11.55 -6.08 -1.96
C GLU A 30 -12.21 -4.72 -2.19
N GLY A 31 -11.39 -3.66 -2.27
CA GLY A 31 -11.85 -2.28 -2.43
C GLY A 31 -12.09 -1.87 -3.87
N HIS A 32 -11.70 -2.69 -4.84
CA HIS A 32 -11.68 -2.36 -6.28
C HIS A 32 -11.10 -0.97 -6.56
N CYS A 33 -9.96 -0.68 -5.95
CA CYS A 33 -9.26 0.58 -6.05
C CYS A 33 -7.80 0.37 -6.43
N TYR A 34 -7.17 1.39 -6.98
CA TYR A 34 -5.71 1.38 -7.10
C TYR A 34 -5.07 1.56 -5.74
N VAL A 35 -4.07 0.74 -5.43
CA VAL A 35 -3.29 0.87 -4.19
C VAL A 35 -1.88 1.36 -4.51
N PHE A 36 -1.50 2.45 -3.88
CA PHE A 36 -0.16 3.02 -3.93
C PHE A 36 0.55 2.64 -2.63
N ASN A 37 1.30 1.54 -2.67
CA ASN A 37 2.18 1.20 -1.57
C ASN A 37 3.42 2.09 -1.64
N VAL A 38 3.63 2.90 -0.62
CA VAL A 38 4.80 3.79 -0.52
C VAL A 38 5.59 3.39 0.70
N ASP A 39 6.72 2.76 0.46
CA ASP A 39 7.62 2.27 1.50
C ASP A 39 8.99 2.91 1.37
N GLN A 40 9.57 3.31 2.48
CA GLN A 40 10.87 3.95 2.46
C GLN A 40 11.98 2.94 2.19
N TYR A 41 13.00 3.35 1.44
CA TYR A 41 14.29 2.70 1.45
C TYR A 41 15.22 3.42 2.41
N PHE A 42 15.79 2.69 3.36
CA PHE A 42 16.64 3.28 4.37
C PHE A 42 17.75 2.32 4.81
N THR A 43 19.00 2.79 4.77
CA THR A 43 20.16 2.01 5.14
C THR A 43 20.81 2.56 6.42
N LYS A 44 21.65 1.75 7.03
CA LYS A 44 22.33 2.09 8.28
C LYS A 44 23.19 3.36 8.17
N ASP A 45 23.80 3.60 7.03
CA ASP A 45 24.65 4.75 6.75
C ASP A 45 23.90 6.06 6.53
N MET A 46 22.56 6.00 6.38
CA MET A 46 21.69 7.18 6.29
C MET A 46 21.34 7.78 7.67
N TYR A 47 21.69 7.12 8.77
CA TYR A 47 21.46 7.69 10.09
C TYR A 47 22.38 8.88 10.37
N PRO A 48 21.89 9.89 11.12
CA PRO A 48 22.72 11.01 11.54
C PRO A 48 23.97 10.56 12.31
N THR A 49 25.09 11.24 12.09
CA THR A 49 26.40 10.88 12.66
C THR A 49 26.38 10.81 14.18
N ASP A 50 25.69 11.74 14.84
CA ASP A 50 25.56 11.79 16.29
C ASP A 50 24.85 10.53 16.86
N LEU A 51 23.88 9.99 16.13
CA LEU A 51 23.21 8.74 16.50
C LEU A 51 24.14 7.53 16.28
N VAL A 52 24.91 7.54 15.19
CA VAL A 52 25.90 6.48 14.90
C VAL A 52 26.98 6.44 16.00
N GLU A 53 27.46 7.59 16.44
CA GLU A 53 28.50 7.70 17.50
C GLU A 53 28.06 7.15 18.87
N THR A 54 26.74 7.10 19.12
CA THR A 54 26.23 6.47 20.36
C THR A 54 26.27 4.94 20.35
N GLY A 55 26.55 4.31 19.19
CA GLY A 55 26.49 2.86 19.00
C GLY A 55 25.05 2.32 18.92
N ALA A 56 24.03 3.18 18.93
CA ALA A 56 22.63 2.76 18.89
C ALA A 56 22.28 1.99 17.61
N VAL A 57 22.94 2.33 16.52
CA VAL A 57 22.71 1.72 15.20
C VAL A 57 23.56 0.47 14.92
N ASP A 58 24.46 0.08 15.81
CA ASP A 58 25.43 -1.01 15.56
C ASP A 58 24.76 -2.37 15.35
N LYS A 59 23.63 -2.59 16.01
CA LYS A 59 22.86 -3.83 15.95
C LYS A 59 21.88 -3.88 14.78
N LEU A 60 21.73 -2.80 14.01
CA LEU A 60 20.84 -2.76 12.87
C LEU A 60 21.45 -3.49 11.67
N ASN A 61 20.60 -4.08 10.83
CA ASN A 61 21.01 -4.62 9.55
C ASN A 61 21.50 -3.51 8.60
N ALA A 62 22.32 -3.85 7.62
CA ALA A 62 22.81 -2.89 6.62
C ALA A 62 21.67 -2.19 5.90
N ALA A 63 20.65 -2.94 5.42
CA ALA A 63 19.38 -2.39 5.00
C ALA A 63 18.43 -2.42 6.21
N THR A 64 18.06 -1.25 6.70
CA THR A 64 17.15 -1.09 7.84
C THR A 64 15.70 -1.12 7.37
N CYS A 65 15.43 -0.60 6.15
CA CYS A 65 14.18 -0.74 5.45
C CYS A 65 14.48 -0.89 3.95
N ARG A 66 13.98 -1.96 3.33
CA ARG A 66 14.34 -2.36 1.97
C ARG A 66 13.50 -1.68 0.89
N GLY A 67 12.42 -0.98 1.28
CA GLY A 67 11.45 -0.44 0.36
C GLY A 67 10.34 -1.45 0.04
N GLY A 68 9.98 -1.59 -1.25
CA GLY A 68 8.87 -2.40 -1.71
C GLY A 68 7.72 -1.57 -2.27
N SER A 69 7.98 -0.28 -2.55
CA SER A 69 6.99 0.62 -3.16
C SER A 69 6.53 0.09 -4.51
N CYS A 70 5.23 0.10 -4.73
CA CYS A 70 4.60 -0.36 -5.97
C CYS A 70 3.22 0.26 -6.16
N ILE A 71 2.64 0.06 -7.34
CA ILE A 71 1.26 0.43 -7.65
C ILE A 71 0.52 -0.83 -8.10
N ILE A 72 -0.67 -1.05 -7.53
CA ILE A 72 -1.51 -2.23 -7.78
C ILE A 72 -2.85 -1.76 -8.36
N ASP A 73 -3.32 -2.48 -9.37
CA ASP A 73 -4.61 -2.22 -10.02
C ASP A 73 -5.81 -2.81 -9.23
N PRO A 74 -7.04 -2.44 -9.57
CA PRO A 74 -8.25 -2.99 -8.92
C PRO A 74 -8.45 -4.51 -9.07
N CYS A 75 -7.63 -5.19 -9.86
CA CYS A 75 -7.63 -6.63 -10.03
C CYS A 75 -6.56 -7.34 -9.18
N GLY A 76 -5.74 -6.58 -8.46
CA GLY A 76 -4.62 -7.11 -7.68
C GLY A 76 -3.34 -7.37 -8.47
N HIS A 77 -3.24 -6.88 -9.71
CA HIS A 77 -2.02 -6.99 -10.51
C HIS A 77 -1.12 -5.77 -10.30
N TYR A 78 0.17 -5.98 -10.39
CA TYR A 78 1.11 -4.88 -10.37
C TYR A 78 1.02 -4.05 -11.65
N VAL A 79 0.71 -2.75 -11.50
CA VAL A 79 0.93 -1.75 -12.56
C VAL A 79 2.42 -1.43 -12.63
N THR A 80 3.04 -1.35 -11.46
CA THR A 80 4.49 -1.26 -11.30
C THR A 80 4.94 -2.28 -10.28
N GLU A 81 5.96 -3.08 -10.63
CA GLU A 81 6.54 -4.06 -9.71
C GLU A 81 7.15 -3.40 -8.46
N PRO A 82 7.20 -4.10 -7.33
CA PRO A 82 7.82 -3.60 -6.11
C PRO A 82 9.30 -3.24 -6.32
N VAL A 83 9.66 -2.04 -5.92
CA VAL A 83 11.05 -1.55 -5.99
C VAL A 83 11.74 -1.80 -4.66
N TRP A 84 12.74 -2.69 -4.67
CA TRP A 84 13.50 -3.08 -3.51
C TRP A 84 14.94 -2.55 -3.54
N ASP A 85 15.48 -2.33 -2.35
CA ASP A 85 16.91 -2.06 -2.09
C ASP A 85 17.47 -0.83 -2.84
N LYS A 86 16.63 0.14 -3.17
CA LYS A 86 17.04 1.41 -3.77
C LYS A 86 15.99 2.51 -3.62
N GLU A 87 16.44 3.76 -3.64
CA GLU A 87 15.56 4.91 -3.81
C GLU A 87 15.04 4.98 -5.26
N ALA A 88 13.75 5.30 -5.42
CA ALA A 88 13.15 5.50 -6.73
C ALA A 88 11.92 6.41 -6.65
N ILE A 89 11.63 7.07 -7.76
CA ILE A 89 10.32 7.68 -8.02
C ILE A 89 9.63 6.79 -9.05
N ILE A 90 8.43 6.33 -8.73
CA ILE A 90 7.64 5.42 -9.56
C ILE A 90 6.54 6.22 -10.24
N TYR A 91 6.38 6.03 -11.54
CA TYR A 91 5.34 6.65 -12.36
C TYR A 91 4.50 5.58 -13.03
N ALA A 92 3.19 5.82 -13.14
CA ALA A 92 2.27 4.97 -13.89
C ALA A 92 1.11 5.77 -14.47
N ASP A 93 0.65 5.35 -15.63
CA ASP A 93 -0.63 5.77 -16.18
C ASP A 93 -1.72 4.81 -15.73
N LEU A 94 -2.86 5.33 -15.24
CA LEU A 94 -3.94 4.55 -14.67
C LEU A 94 -5.19 4.66 -15.54
N ASP A 95 -5.79 3.53 -15.88
CA ASP A 95 -7.13 3.49 -16.47
C ASP A 95 -8.20 3.50 -15.38
N MET A 96 -8.73 4.66 -15.05
CA MET A 96 -9.76 4.82 -14.02
C MET A 96 -11.07 4.11 -14.33
N ASN A 97 -11.32 3.70 -15.60
CA ASN A 97 -12.50 2.93 -15.94
C ASN A 97 -12.49 1.55 -15.28
N GLN A 98 -11.31 1.01 -15.00
CA GLN A 98 -11.18 -0.28 -14.32
C GLN A 98 -11.84 -0.27 -12.93
N VAL A 99 -11.73 0.83 -12.20
CA VAL A 99 -12.39 0.98 -10.90
C VAL A 99 -13.89 0.79 -11.04
N THR A 100 -14.52 1.50 -11.99
CA THR A 100 -15.95 1.40 -12.24
C THR A 100 -16.39 0.00 -12.68
N LEU A 101 -15.65 -0.61 -13.61
CA LEU A 101 -15.94 -1.95 -14.12
C LEU A 101 -15.88 -3.01 -13.02
N ARG A 102 -14.90 -2.92 -12.14
CA ARG A 102 -14.74 -3.88 -11.04
C ARG A 102 -15.80 -3.73 -9.96
N HIS A 103 -16.24 -2.52 -9.66
CA HIS A 103 -17.38 -2.30 -8.77
C HIS A 103 -18.69 -2.89 -9.31
N MET A 104 -18.82 -3.07 -10.63
CA MET A 104 -19.97 -3.78 -11.21
C MET A 104 -19.95 -5.29 -10.93
N GLU A 105 -18.76 -5.88 -10.80
CA GLU A 105 -18.59 -7.30 -10.50
C GLU A 105 -18.81 -7.58 -9.01
N PHE A 106 -18.16 -6.81 -8.16
CA PHE A 106 -18.22 -6.95 -6.71
C PHE A 106 -18.07 -5.58 -6.03
N ASP A 107 -19.03 -5.20 -5.22
CA ASP A 107 -18.98 -3.99 -4.41
C ASP A 107 -19.30 -4.34 -2.96
N ALA A 108 -18.26 -4.59 -2.17
CA ALA A 108 -18.37 -4.98 -0.77
C ALA A 108 -19.10 -3.94 0.09
N ALA A 109 -19.01 -2.66 -0.27
CA ALA A 109 -19.64 -1.56 0.44
C ALA A 109 -20.98 -1.13 -0.17
N GLY A 110 -21.28 -1.58 -1.39
CA GLY A 110 -22.50 -1.29 -2.15
C GLY A 110 -23.47 -2.48 -2.20
N HIS A 111 -23.68 -3.05 -3.40
CA HIS A 111 -24.74 -4.05 -3.63
C HIS A 111 -24.49 -5.41 -2.93
N TYR A 112 -23.29 -5.71 -2.44
CA TYR A 112 -23.00 -6.87 -1.59
C TYR A 112 -23.09 -6.56 -0.10
N SER A 113 -23.24 -5.30 0.30
CA SER A 113 -23.36 -4.96 1.71
C SER A 113 -24.69 -5.46 2.29
N ARG A 114 -24.67 -5.77 3.58
CA ARG A 114 -25.85 -6.27 4.31
C ARG A 114 -26.23 -5.31 5.45
N PRO A 115 -26.73 -4.09 5.11
CA PRO A 115 -27.14 -3.11 6.11
C PRO A 115 -28.35 -3.55 6.94
N ASP A 116 -29.05 -4.61 6.47
CA ASP A 116 -30.15 -5.24 7.20
C ASP A 116 -29.69 -6.05 8.41
N ILE A 117 -28.40 -6.46 8.48
CA ILE A 117 -27.84 -7.26 9.57
C ILE A 117 -26.54 -6.68 10.16
N LEU A 118 -25.88 -5.77 9.46
CA LEU A 118 -24.61 -5.16 9.88
C LEU A 118 -24.71 -3.64 9.80
N GLU A 119 -24.38 -2.97 10.88
CA GLU A 119 -24.28 -1.51 10.93
C GLU A 119 -22.83 -1.10 11.25
N LEU A 120 -22.28 -0.21 10.44
CA LEU A 120 -20.99 0.42 10.68
C LEU A 120 -21.21 1.85 11.17
N ILE A 121 -20.90 2.11 12.42
CA ILE A 121 -20.94 3.46 13.00
C ILE A 121 -19.55 4.06 12.94
N VAL A 122 -19.39 5.19 12.25
CA VAL A 122 -18.15 5.94 12.15
C VAL A 122 -18.30 7.24 12.93
N HIS A 123 -17.47 7.42 13.95
CA HIS A 123 -17.39 8.68 14.71
C HIS A 123 -16.32 9.56 14.05
N GLU A 124 -16.75 10.69 13.48
CA GLU A 124 -15.87 11.71 12.87
C GLU A 124 -15.46 12.79 13.87
#